data_7387947cd16e5dd34e58d55e012f8438
#
_entry.id   7387947cd16e5dd34e58d55e012f8438
#
_cell.length_a   1.000
_cell.length_b   1.000
_cell.length_c   1.000
_cell.angle_alpha   90.00
_cell.angle_beta   90.00
_cell.angle_gamma   90.00
#
_symmetry.space_group_name_H-M   'P 1'
#
loop_
_entity.id
_entity.type
_entity.pdbx_description
1 polymer ?
#
loop_
_entity_poly.entity_id
_entity_poly.type
_entity_poly.pdbx_seq_one_letter_code
_entity_poly.pdbx_strand_id
1 'polypeptide(L)' 'MHNFNPNASSTLGADLRSLRKSRKMTIRELSEATEKSLGWISQIERDKSQPSIDDLRDLADVLNVPLSILFGQTSS' A
#
# COMPACT_ATOMS: atom_id res chain seq x y z
N MET A 1 9.86 -20.11 4.49
CA MET A 1 9.94 -19.68 4.14
C MET A 1 9.98 -19.22 4.02
N HIS A 2 9.75 -19.21 4.08
CA HIS A 2 9.84 -18.58 3.74
C HIS A 2 9.87 -18.04 3.39
N ASN A 3 9.74 -18.06 3.44
CA ASN A 3 9.82 -17.40 3.05
C ASN A 3 9.92 -16.77 2.76
N PHE A 4 9.79 -16.69 2.79
CA PHE A 4 9.84 -15.91 2.37
C PHE A 4 10.29 -15.24 2.07
N ASN A 5 10.45 -15.08 2.04
CA ASN A 5 10.80 -14.23 1.65
C ASN A 5 11.05 -13.74 1.11
N PRO A 6 10.93 -13.63 0.92
CA PRO A 6 11.06 -13.01 0.24
C PRO A 6 11.10 -12.19 0.10
N ASN A 7 10.67 -12.12 0.34
CA ASN A 7 10.59 -11.06 0.24
C ASN A 7 11.12 -10.05 0.46
N ALA A 8 11.50 -10.32 0.80
CA ALA A 8 12.55 -9.35 0.99
C ALA A 8 12.63 -8.33 -0.12
N SER A 9 12.14 -8.67 -1.24
CA SER A 9 12.13 -7.76 -2.38
C SER A 9 10.77 -7.10 -2.59
N SER A 10 9.92 -7.22 -1.62
CA SER A 10 8.62 -6.57 -1.69
C SER A 10 8.77 -5.07 -1.71
N THR A 11 8.01 -4.43 -2.57
CA THR A 11 7.99 -2.98 -2.64
C THR A 11 6.78 -2.45 -1.89
N LEU A 12 6.80 -1.16 -1.64
CA LEU A 12 5.65 -0.50 -1.02
C LEU A 12 4.38 -0.73 -1.84
N GLY A 13 4.49 -0.60 -3.17
CA GLY A 13 3.33 -0.79 -4.03
C GLY A 13 2.78 -2.20 -3.96
N ALA A 14 3.67 -3.19 -3.97
CA ALA A 14 3.24 -4.58 -3.87
C ALA A 14 2.57 -4.85 -2.52
N ASP A 15 3.08 -4.26 -1.46
CA ASP A 15 2.50 -4.44 -0.15
C ASP A 15 1.15 -3.77 -0.03
N LEU A 16 1.02 -2.57 -0.59
CA LEU A 16 -0.27 -1.89 -0.59
C LEU A 16 -1.32 -2.73 -1.33
N ARG A 17 -0.92 -3.27 -2.47
CA ARG A 17 -1.83 -4.12 -3.23
C ARG A 17 -2.24 -5.35 -2.44
N SER A 18 -1.29 -5.99 -1.78
CA SER A 18 -1.60 -7.17 -0.95
C SER A 18 -2.54 -6.83 0.19
N LEU A 19 -2.28 -5.71 0.86
CA LEU A 19 -3.14 -5.27 1.95
C LEU A 19 -4.55 -4.97 1.45
N ARG A 20 -4.63 -4.25 0.32
CA ARG A 20 -5.93 -3.93 -0.26
C ARG A 20 -6.71 -5.20 -0.56
N LYS A 21 -6.06 -6.16 -1.19
CA LYS A 21 -6.72 -7.42 -1.54
C LYS A 21 -7.10 -8.22 -0.31
N SER A 22 -6.28 -8.18 0.73
CA SER A 22 -6.61 -8.88 1.97
C SER A 22 -7.84 -8.29 2.64
N ARG A 23 -8.13 -7.01 2.38
CA ARG A 23 -9.34 -6.35 2.87
C ARG A 23 -10.50 -6.50 1.89
N LYS A 24 -10.28 -7.23 0.78
CA LYS A 24 -11.29 -7.45 -0.26
C LYS A 24 -11.79 -6.17 -0.88
N MET A 25 -10.88 -5.22 -1.04
CA MET A 25 -11.20 -3.93 -1.65
C MET A 25 -10.72 -3.89 -3.08
N THR A 26 -11.52 -3.28 -3.94
CA THR A 26 -11.07 -2.94 -5.29
C THR A 26 -10.25 -1.67 -5.26
N ILE A 27 -9.52 -1.40 -6.35
CA ILE A 27 -8.81 -0.12 -6.47
C ILE A 27 -9.79 1.04 -6.35
N ARG A 28 -10.97 0.91 -6.96
CA ARG A 28 -11.98 1.95 -6.88
C ARG A 28 -12.41 2.21 -5.45
N GLU A 29 -12.64 1.13 -4.69
CA GLU A 29 -13.06 1.28 -3.30
C GLU A 29 -11.98 1.98 -2.48
N LEU A 30 -10.73 1.61 -2.68
CA LEU A 30 -9.64 2.26 -1.97
C LEU A 30 -9.52 3.73 -2.40
N SER A 31 -9.68 4.00 -3.68
CA SER A 31 -9.66 5.36 -4.19
C SER A 31 -10.74 6.21 -3.51
N GLU A 32 -11.95 5.69 -3.45
CA GLU A 32 -13.06 6.43 -2.85
C GLU A 32 -12.83 6.64 -1.35
N ALA A 33 -12.35 5.62 -0.66
CA ALA A 33 -12.14 5.72 0.79
C ALA A 33 -11.05 6.71 1.15
N THR A 34 -10.04 6.85 0.31
CA THR A 34 -8.93 7.75 0.57
C THR A 34 -9.10 9.11 -0.10
N GLU A 35 -10.12 9.27 -0.91
CA GLU A 35 -10.36 10.49 -1.68
C GLU A 35 -9.21 10.80 -2.64
N LYS A 36 -8.55 9.75 -3.11
CA LYS A 36 -7.51 9.86 -4.14
C LYS A 36 -8.08 9.34 -5.45
N SER A 37 -7.46 9.72 -6.56
CA SER A 37 -7.93 9.23 -7.85
C SER A 37 -7.58 7.76 -8.02
N LEU A 38 -8.38 7.08 -8.83
CA LEU A 38 -8.14 5.69 -9.14
C LEU A 38 -6.78 5.50 -9.81
N GLY A 39 -6.43 6.43 -10.72
CA GLY A 39 -5.13 6.37 -11.38
C GLY A 39 -3.99 6.55 -10.41
N TRP A 40 -4.16 7.41 -9.40
CA TRP A 40 -3.13 7.61 -8.39
C TRP A 40 -2.87 6.32 -7.61
N ILE A 41 -3.95 5.66 -7.16
CA ILE A 41 -3.81 4.38 -6.44
C ILE A 41 -3.10 3.36 -7.33
N SER A 42 -3.52 3.27 -8.58
CA SER A 42 -2.93 2.31 -9.51
C SER A 42 -1.43 2.56 -9.68
N GLN A 43 -1.03 3.82 -9.79
CA GLN A 43 0.38 4.16 -9.96
C GLN A 43 1.19 3.83 -8.72
N ILE A 44 0.64 4.08 -7.53
CA ILE A 44 1.33 3.74 -6.29
C ILE A 44 1.54 2.23 -6.20
N GLU A 45 0.52 1.45 -6.54
CA GLU A 45 0.63 0.00 -6.44
C GLU A 45 1.62 -0.57 -7.45
N ARG A 46 1.88 0.14 -8.53
CA ARG A 46 2.86 -0.29 -9.53
C ARG A 46 4.22 0.37 -9.34
N ASP A 47 4.39 1.06 -8.23
CA ASP A 47 5.64 1.75 -7.89
C ASP A 47 6.05 2.78 -8.93
N LYS A 48 5.05 3.39 -9.57
CA LYS A 48 5.28 4.45 -10.55
C LYS A 48 5.26 5.83 -9.92
N SER A 49 4.77 5.94 -8.70
CA SER A 49 4.72 7.17 -7.93
C SER A 49 5.00 6.85 -6.49
N GLN A 50 5.49 7.85 -5.76
CA GLN A 50 5.76 7.70 -4.34
C GLN A 50 4.76 8.54 -3.54
N PRO A 51 4.04 7.94 -2.61
CA PRO A 51 3.13 8.72 -1.76
C PRO A 51 3.93 9.51 -0.73
N SER A 52 3.37 10.64 -0.32
CA SER A 52 3.93 11.39 0.80
C SER A 52 3.62 10.68 2.11
N ILE A 53 4.22 11.16 3.20
CA ILE A 53 3.93 10.62 4.52
C ILE A 53 2.45 10.75 4.85
N ASP A 54 1.85 11.90 4.51
CA ASP A 54 0.43 12.09 4.76
C ASP A 54 -0.42 11.13 3.94
N ASP A 55 -0.02 10.89 2.70
CA ASP A 55 -0.72 9.91 1.86
C ASP A 55 -0.63 8.51 2.44
N LEU A 56 0.56 8.14 2.93
CA LEU A 56 0.74 6.83 3.56
C LEU A 56 -0.12 6.68 4.79
N ARG A 57 -0.24 7.77 5.57
CA ARG A 57 -1.09 7.74 6.76
C ARG A 57 -2.55 7.49 6.38
N ASP A 58 -3.03 8.16 5.34
CA ASP A 58 -4.39 7.95 4.87
C ASP A 58 -4.61 6.51 4.42
N LEU A 59 -3.65 5.97 3.67
CA LEU A 59 -3.73 4.59 3.19
C LEU A 59 -3.74 3.62 4.36
N ALA A 60 -2.86 3.84 5.34
CA ALA A 60 -2.79 2.97 6.51
C ALA A 60 -4.10 2.99 7.29
N ASP A 61 -4.70 4.18 7.44
CA ASP A 61 -5.96 4.30 8.15
C ASP A 61 -7.07 3.52 7.47
N VAL A 62 -7.19 3.68 6.17
CA VAL A 62 -8.24 2.99 5.42
C VAL A 62 -8.02 1.48 5.43
N LEU A 63 -6.76 1.06 5.32
CA LEU A 63 -6.44 -0.37 5.31
C LEU A 63 -6.40 -0.96 6.71
N ASN A 64 -6.55 -0.12 7.73
CA ASN A 64 -6.59 -0.51 9.13
C ASN A 64 -5.32 -1.22 9.56
N VAL A 65 -4.19 -0.63 9.22
CA VAL A 65 -2.88 -1.11 9.65
C VAL A 65 -2.11 0.06 10.25
N PRO A 66 -1.15 -0.21 11.14
CA PRO A 66 -0.28 0.85 11.62
C PRO A 66 0.58 1.39 10.50
N LEU A 67 0.87 2.67 10.55
CA LEU A 67 1.74 3.29 9.55
C LEU A 67 3.09 2.59 9.49
N SER A 68 3.58 2.09 10.61
CA SER A 68 4.86 1.40 10.65
C SER A 68 4.93 0.17 9.75
N ILE A 69 3.80 -0.45 9.47
CA ILE A 69 3.76 -1.58 8.54
C ILE A 69 4.22 -1.13 7.16
N LEU A 70 3.78 0.04 6.74
CA LEU A 70 4.16 0.56 5.42
C LEU A 70 5.60 1.05 5.42
N PHE A 71 6.05 1.63 6.53
CA PHE A 71 7.44 2.05 6.65
C PHE A 71 8.40 0.88 6.75
N GLY A 72 7.93 -0.26 7.23
CA GLY A 72 8.78 -1.43 7.34
C GLY A 72 9.39 -1.84 6.02
N GLN A 73 8.77 -1.43 4.92
CA GLN A 73 9.26 -1.75 3.59
C GLN A 73 10.47 -0.92 3.21
N THR A 74 10.62 0.25 3.80
CA THR A 74 11.72 1.14 3.46
C THR A 74 12.85 1.09 4.48
N SER A 75 12.60 0.53 5.65
CA SER A 75 13.67 0.38 6.64
C SER A 75 14.35 -0.93 6.39
N SER A 76 15.60 -0.90 6.29
CA SER A 76 16.32 -2.11 5.93
C SER A 76 16.73 -2.98 7.04
#